data_003a24616388f8dab02edbb7e72188eb
#
_entry.id   003a24616388f8dab02edbb7e72188eb
#
_cell.length_a   1.000
_cell.length_b   1.000
_cell.length_c   1.000
_cell.angle_alpha   90.00
_cell.angle_beta   90.00
_cell.angle_gamma   90.00
#
_symmetry.space_group_name_H-M   'P 1'
#
loop_
_entity.id
_entity.type
_entity.pdbx_description
1 polymer ?
#
loop_
_entity_poly.entity_id
_entity_poly.type
_entity_poly.pdbx_seq_one_letter_code
_entity_poly.pdbx_strand_id
1 'polypeptide(L)'
;IRRDRNHPSVIFWSIGNEVFERAGTGGGYRLSQQLAEKVRSLDSTRPVMMALCSLWNGLDDQDATEAEKRLGTAAAGQNADFSYLNEIWASRTESMAAPLDVVGYNYMEERYVPDHQLFPQRVICGTESFPMEIDRVWALVEQCPYVIGDFTWTSAEYIGEAGIGAVEYADPDSGAEMTDHGAGRPYPWKLAYDGDWDFLNQPRPQLAYRKIVWGGSDTYIAVRPPQNYG
;
A
#
# COMPACT_ATOMS: atom_id res chain seq x y z
N ILE A 1 -22.18 4.76 3.52
CA ILE A 1 -22.76 4.57 2.17
C ILE A 1 -23.96 5.50 1.97
N ARG A 2 -25.05 5.37 2.72
CA ARG A 2 -26.29 6.18 2.50
C ARG A 2 -26.06 7.69 2.45
N ARG A 3 -25.14 8.22 3.30
CA ARG A 3 -24.77 9.63 3.31
C ARG A 3 -24.04 10.03 2.02
N ASP A 4 -23.09 9.20 1.57
CA ASP A 4 -22.07 9.60 0.61
C ASP A 4 -22.26 9.03 -0.80
N ARG A 5 -23.25 8.14 -1.02
CA ARG A 5 -23.47 7.48 -2.33
C ARG A 5 -23.79 8.42 -3.49
N ASN A 6 -24.18 9.66 -3.20
CA ASN A 6 -24.43 10.66 -4.23
C ASN A 6 -23.21 11.54 -4.56
N HIS A 7 -22.08 11.31 -3.89
CA HIS A 7 -20.85 12.04 -4.19
C HIS A 7 -20.13 11.39 -5.38
N PRO A 8 -19.91 12.13 -6.48
CA PRO A 8 -19.26 11.58 -7.67
C PRO A 8 -17.79 11.19 -7.47
N SER A 9 -17.12 11.76 -6.45
CA SER A 9 -15.75 11.42 -6.09
C SER A 9 -15.60 10.07 -5.37
N VAL A 10 -16.69 9.48 -4.89
CA VAL A 10 -16.66 8.13 -4.34
C VAL A 10 -16.71 7.13 -5.49
N ILE A 11 -15.61 6.44 -5.75
CA ILE A 11 -15.48 5.48 -6.87
C ILE A 11 -15.60 4.02 -6.42
N PHE A 12 -15.24 3.72 -5.19
CA PHE A 12 -15.29 2.37 -4.60
C PHE A 12 -15.89 2.41 -3.20
N TRP A 13 -16.39 1.26 -2.73
CA TRP A 13 -16.69 0.99 -1.34
C TRP A 13 -15.72 -0.06 -0.80
N SER A 14 -14.81 0.34 0.09
CA SER A 14 -13.94 -0.61 0.77
C SER A 14 -14.65 -1.22 1.97
N ILE A 15 -14.56 -2.55 2.13
CA ILE A 15 -15.13 -3.30 3.24
C ILE A 15 -14.11 -3.66 4.31
N GLY A 16 -12.84 -3.39 4.09
CA GLY A 16 -11.77 -3.64 5.06
C GLY A 16 -10.40 -3.28 4.53
N ASN A 17 -9.46 -3.12 5.45
CA ASN A 17 -8.06 -2.87 5.18
C ASN A 17 -7.20 -3.75 6.06
N GLU A 18 -6.32 -4.56 5.45
CA GLU A 18 -5.31 -5.39 6.14
C GLU A 18 -5.85 -6.23 7.31
N VAL A 19 -7.04 -6.78 7.15
CA VAL A 19 -7.71 -7.53 8.21
C VAL A 19 -7.09 -8.89 8.46
N PHE A 20 -7.01 -9.31 9.72
CA PHE A 20 -6.44 -10.60 10.12
C PHE A 20 -7.21 -11.81 9.56
N GLU A 21 -8.52 -11.67 9.36
CA GLU A 21 -9.38 -12.73 8.88
C GLU A 21 -8.97 -13.30 7.52
N ARG A 22 -8.18 -12.56 6.75
CA ARG A 22 -7.54 -13.03 5.51
C ARG A 22 -6.62 -14.24 5.72
N ALA A 23 -6.24 -14.53 6.97
CA ALA A 23 -5.39 -15.67 7.31
C ALA A 23 -6.01 -17.06 7.03
N GLY A 24 -7.15 -17.12 6.38
CA GLY A 24 -7.75 -18.37 5.93
C GLY A 24 -8.81 -18.92 6.87
N THR A 25 -9.40 -18.12 7.72
CA THR A 25 -10.49 -18.56 8.59
C THR A 25 -11.84 -18.51 7.87
N GLY A 26 -12.64 -19.56 8.00
CA GLY A 26 -13.99 -19.58 7.41
C GLY A 26 -14.92 -18.49 7.97
N GLY A 27 -14.61 -17.92 9.14
CA GLY A 27 -15.30 -16.75 9.70
C GLY A 27 -15.04 -15.49 8.89
N GLY A 28 -13.78 -15.22 8.56
CA GLY A 28 -13.36 -14.07 7.76
C GLY A 28 -13.97 -14.08 6.36
N TYR A 29 -13.98 -15.23 5.70
CA TYR A 29 -14.59 -15.39 4.38
C TYR A 29 -16.10 -15.08 4.38
N ARG A 30 -16.82 -15.60 5.37
CA ARG A 30 -18.25 -15.30 5.52
C ARG A 30 -18.49 -13.81 5.81
N LEU A 31 -17.64 -13.19 6.62
CA LEU A 31 -17.74 -11.78 6.93
C LEU A 31 -17.50 -10.92 5.68
N SER A 32 -16.48 -11.21 4.89
CA SER A 32 -16.20 -10.53 3.62
C SER A 32 -17.41 -10.59 2.69
N GLN A 33 -17.98 -11.79 2.50
CA GLN A 33 -19.17 -11.98 1.69
C GLN A 33 -20.37 -11.15 2.21
N GLN A 34 -20.66 -11.24 3.50
CA GLN A 34 -21.77 -10.52 4.12
C GLN A 34 -21.62 -9.01 4.02
N LEU A 35 -20.40 -8.49 4.17
CA LEU A 35 -20.12 -7.07 4.03
C LEU A 35 -20.27 -6.62 2.58
N ALA A 36 -19.76 -7.38 1.61
CA ALA A 36 -19.92 -7.08 0.19
C ALA A 36 -21.40 -7.08 -0.23
N GLU A 37 -22.18 -8.09 0.19
CA GLU A 37 -23.62 -8.15 -0.04
C GLU A 37 -24.34 -6.95 0.59
N LYS A 38 -23.94 -6.58 1.82
CA LYS A 38 -24.51 -5.43 2.53
C LYS A 38 -24.25 -4.13 1.78
N VAL A 39 -23.02 -3.92 1.29
CA VAL A 39 -22.69 -2.76 0.48
C VAL A 39 -23.54 -2.70 -0.77
N ARG A 40 -23.61 -3.79 -1.55
CA ARG A 40 -24.40 -3.86 -2.78
C ARG A 40 -25.89 -3.63 -2.56
N SER A 41 -26.41 -4.04 -1.40
CA SER A 41 -27.81 -3.76 -1.01
C SER A 41 -28.10 -2.28 -0.76
N LEU A 42 -27.06 -1.48 -0.47
CA LEU A 42 -27.17 -0.05 -0.18
C LEU A 42 -26.78 0.82 -1.38
N ASP A 43 -25.85 0.34 -2.18
CA ASP A 43 -25.39 0.95 -3.43
C ASP A 43 -24.87 -0.14 -4.37
N SER A 44 -25.62 -0.41 -5.43
CA SER A 44 -25.27 -1.38 -6.47
C SER A 44 -24.52 -0.76 -7.66
N THR A 45 -24.20 0.52 -7.59
CA THR A 45 -23.61 1.26 -8.72
C THR A 45 -22.11 1.37 -8.68
N ARG A 46 -21.50 1.08 -7.53
CA ARG A 46 -20.06 1.18 -7.33
C ARG A 46 -19.44 -0.17 -6.94
N PRO A 47 -18.23 -0.45 -7.43
CA PRO A 47 -17.50 -1.66 -7.07
C PRO A 47 -17.23 -1.74 -5.56
N VAL A 48 -17.24 -2.98 -5.06
CA VAL A 48 -16.83 -3.32 -3.70
C VAL A 48 -15.41 -3.83 -3.73
N MET A 49 -14.58 -3.31 -2.83
CA MET A 49 -13.19 -3.68 -2.70
C MET A 49 -12.79 -3.98 -1.25
N MET A 50 -11.64 -4.56 -1.07
CA MET A 50 -10.91 -4.68 0.19
C MET A 50 -9.42 -4.60 -0.11
N ALA A 51 -8.67 -3.90 0.73
CA ALA A 51 -7.22 -3.85 0.65
C ALA A 51 -6.60 -5.02 1.40
N LEU A 52 -5.77 -5.79 0.71
CA LEU A 52 -5.02 -6.92 1.23
C LEU A 52 -3.53 -6.56 1.31
N CYS A 53 -2.86 -7.09 2.33
CA CYS A 53 -1.41 -7.01 2.49
C CYS A 53 -0.87 -8.39 2.87
N SER A 54 0.28 -8.80 2.34
CA SER A 54 0.84 -10.12 2.59
C SER A 54 1.76 -10.19 3.81
N LEU A 55 2.41 -9.07 4.16
CA LEU A 55 3.65 -9.14 4.94
C LEU A 55 3.46 -9.01 6.44
N TRP A 56 2.45 -8.22 6.89
CA TRP A 56 2.40 -7.86 8.30
C TRP A 56 1.56 -8.79 9.15
N ASN A 57 0.56 -9.43 8.55
CA ASN A 57 -0.47 -10.08 9.35
C ASN A 57 -1.06 -11.29 8.65
N GLY A 58 -1.16 -12.40 9.34
CA GLY A 58 -1.94 -13.55 8.95
C GLY A 58 -1.15 -14.68 8.31
N LEU A 59 0.16 -14.56 8.26
CA LEU A 59 1.02 -15.73 8.30
C LEU A 59 1.14 -16.15 9.77
N ASP A 60 1.08 -17.45 10.09
CA ASP A 60 1.50 -17.88 11.42
C ASP A 60 3.02 -17.64 11.59
N ASP A 61 3.52 -17.74 12.80
CA ASP A 61 4.92 -17.43 13.10
C ASP A 61 5.91 -18.27 12.28
N GLN A 62 5.53 -19.48 11.85
CA GLN A 62 6.38 -20.34 11.02
C GLN A 62 6.40 -19.87 9.56
N ASP A 63 5.24 -19.52 9.03
CA ASP A 63 5.12 -18.98 7.68
C ASP A 63 5.85 -17.62 7.56
N ALA A 64 5.70 -16.75 8.56
CA ALA A 64 6.38 -15.47 8.61
C ALA A 64 7.92 -15.64 8.65
N THR A 65 8.41 -16.53 9.51
CA THR A 65 9.86 -16.81 9.62
C THR A 65 10.42 -17.36 8.32
N GLU A 66 9.69 -18.24 7.62
CA GLU A 66 10.14 -18.79 6.35
C GLU A 66 10.08 -17.75 5.24
N ALA A 67 9.07 -16.91 5.22
CA ALA A 67 8.96 -15.79 4.28
C ALA A 67 10.11 -14.78 4.48
N GLU A 68 10.40 -14.40 5.73
CA GLU A 68 11.52 -13.50 6.05
C GLU A 68 12.88 -14.06 5.61
N LYS A 69 13.13 -15.35 5.81
CA LYS A 69 14.35 -16.01 5.35
C LYS A 69 14.49 -15.94 3.83
N ARG A 70 13.40 -16.17 3.10
CA ARG A 70 13.39 -16.16 1.64
C ARG A 70 13.51 -14.74 1.07
N LEU A 71 12.87 -13.75 1.70
CA LEU A 71 13.04 -12.34 1.38
C LEU A 71 14.47 -11.87 1.66
N GLY A 72 15.06 -12.27 2.78
CA GLY A 72 16.46 -11.99 3.10
C GLY A 72 17.44 -12.57 2.07
N THR A 73 17.18 -13.75 1.55
CA THR A 73 17.99 -14.36 0.46
C THR A 73 17.78 -13.66 -0.87
N ALA A 74 16.60 -13.16 -1.17
CA ALA A 74 16.31 -12.36 -2.37
C ALA A 74 17.04 -11.01 -2.35
N ALA A 75 16.97 -10.32 -1.20
CA ALA A 75 17.70 -9.07 -0.99
C ALA A 75 19.22 -9.25 -1.11
N ALA A 76 19.73 -10.45 -0.82
CA ALA A 76 21.13 -10.81 -1.01
C ALA A 76 21.51 -11.20 -2.45
N GLY A 77 20.63 -11.01 -3.43
CA GLY A 77 20.88 -11.30 -4.86
C GLY A 77 20.85 -12.78 -5.24
N GLN A 78 20.33 -13.62 -4.36
CA GLN A 78 20.08 -15.04 -4.68
C GLN A 78 18.70 -15.18 -5.32
N ASN A 79 18.57 -16.09 -6.31
CA ASN A 79 17.28 -16.44 -6.90
C ASN A 79 16.37 -17.07 -5.84
N ALA A 80 15.52 -16.27 -5.21
CA ALA A 80 14.54 -16.76 -4.28
C ALA A 80 13.39 -17.47 -5.03
N ASP A 81 13.08 -18.67 -4.59
CA ASP A 81 11.90 -19.38 -5.07
C ASP A 81 10.66 -18.83 -4.34
N PHE A 82 9.93 -17.95 -5.01
CA PHE A 82 8.68 -17.38 -4.52
C PHE A 82 7.45 -18.26 -4.74
N SER A 83 7.59 -19.46 -5.30
CA SER A 83 6.47 -20.36 -5.61
C SER A 83 5.65 -20.70 -4.35
N TYR A 84 6.32 -20.96 -3.24
CA TYR A 84 5.71 -21.22 -1.93
C TYR A 84 4.86 -20.03 -1.43
N LEU A 85 5.34 -18.81 -1.57
CA LEU A 85 4.57 -17.61 -1.23
C LEU A 85 3.33 -17.46 -2.11
N ASN A 86 3.41 -17.88 -3.38
CA ASN A 86 2.28 -17.88 -4.29
C ASN A 86 1.18 -18.84 -3.82
N GLU A 87 1.54 -20.04 -3.40
CA GLU A 87 0.57 -21.04 -2.91
C GLU A 87 -0.10 -20.59 -1.61
N ILE A 88 0.67 -20.11 -0.65
CA ILE A 88 0.12 -19.60 0.62
C ILE A 88 -0.80 -18.41 0.36
N TRP A 89 -0.32 -17.44 -0.40
CA TRP A 89 -1.09 -16.26 -0.76
C TRP A 89 -2.42 -16.64 -1.43
N ALA A 90 -2.38 -17.48 -2.45
CA ALA A 90 -3.55 -17.94 -3.17
C ALA A 90 -4.54 -18.64 -2.23
N SER A 91 -4.07 -19.60 -1.44
CA SER A 91 -4.92 -20.38 -0.55
C SER A 91 -5.61 -19.55 0.55
N ARG A 92 -4.95 -18.48 1.00
CA ARG A 92 -5.47 -17.64 2.10
C ARG A 92 -6.30 -16.46 1.61
N THR A 93 -6.08 -15.97 0.40
CA THR A 93 -6.72 -14.75 -0.07
C THR A 93 -7.83 -14.98 -1.08
N GLU A 94 -7.86 -16.12 -1.78
CA GLU A 94 -8.84 -16.37 -2.84
C GLU A 94 -10.28 -16.24 -2.34
N SER A 95 -10.62 -16.95 -1.25
CA SER A 95 -11.98 -16.90 -0.69
C SER A 95 -12.35 -15.52 -0.11
N MET A 96 -11.37 -14.76 0.34
CA MET A 96 -11.57 -13.38 0.80
C MET A 96 -11.81 -12.44 -0.38
N ALA A 97 -11.08 -12.63 -1.48
CA ALA A 97 -11.19 -11.83 -2.68
C ALA A 97 -12.42 -12.18 -3.55
N ALA A 98 -12.89 -13.42 -3.48
CA ALA A 98 -13.98 -13.92 -4.33
C ALA A 98 -15.25 -13.05 -4.35
N PRO A 99 -15.73 -12.45 -3.26
CA PRO A 99 -16.91 -11.57 -3.29
C PRO A 99 -16.62 -10.14 -3.75
N LEU A 100 -15.38 -9.79 -4.05
CA LEU A 100 -14.98 -8.42 -4.40
C LEU A 100 -15.06 -8.19 -5.91
N ASP A 101 -15.36 -6.95 -6.30
CA ASP A 101 -15.29 -6.51 -7.69
C ASP A 101 -13.88 -6.03 -8.05
N VAL A 102 -13.16 -5.46 -7.06
CA VAL A 102 -11.77 -5.03 -7.17
C VAL A 102 -11.01 -5.52 -5.94
N VAL A 103 -9.84 -6.08 -6.13
CA VAL A 103 -8.96 -6.49 -5.04
C VAL A 103 -7.88 -5.44 -4.86
N GLY A 104 -7.85 -4.81 -3.68
CA GLY A 104 -6.84 -3.85 -3.30
C GLY A 104 -5.57 -4.56 -2.83
N TYR A 105 -4.41 -4.06 -3.25
CA TYR A 105 -3.09 -4.56 -2.86
C TYR A 105 -2.30 -3.44 -2.19
N ASN A 106 -1.95 -3.65 -0.92
CA ASN A 106 -1.08 -2.74 -0.18
C ASN A 106 0.36 -3.25 -0.24
N TYR A 107 1.26 -2.44 -0.82
CA TYR A 107 2.71 -2.74 -0.92
C TYR A 107 3.01 -4.11 -1.54
N MET A 108 2.30 -4.44 -2.63
CA MET A 108 2.36 -5.78 -3.24
C MET A 108 2.34 -5.71 -4.78
N GLU A 109 2.92 -4.68 -5.36
CA GLU A 109 2.96 -4.49 -6.81
C GLU A 109 3.67 -5.63 -7.54
N GLU A 110 4.61 -6.32 -6.90
CA GLU A 110 5.26 -7.51 -7.42
C GLU A 110 4.29 -8.68 -7.65
N ARG A 111 3.10 -8.61 -7.03
CA ARG A 111 2.04 -9.59 -7.19
C ARG A 111 1.13 -9.35 -8.39
N TYR A 112 1.18 -8.19 -9.03
CA TYR A 112 0.26 -7.87 -10.13
C TYR A 112 0.33 -8.89 -11.26
N VAL A 113 1.52 -9.21 -11.73
CA VAL A 113 1.70 -10.15 -12.84
C VAL A 113 1.45 -11.61 -12.42
N PRO A 114 2.06 -12.17 -11.37
CA PRO A 114 1.84 -13.55 -10.99
C PRO A 114 0.39 -13.82 -10.55
N ASP A 115 -0.27 -12.88 -9.88
CA ASP A 115 -1.66 -13.07 -9.48
C ASP A 115 -2.63 -13.01 -10.66
N HIS A 116 -2.36 -12.22 -11.67
CA HIS A 116 -3.15 -12.27 -12.90
C HIS A 116 -3.02 -13.61 -13.63
N GLN A 117 -1.88 -14.26 -13.57
CA GLN A 117 -1.70 -15.60 -14.13
C GLN A 117 -2.52 -16.65 -13.35
N LEU A 118 -2.60 -16.53 -12.02
CA LEU A 118 -3.37 -17.42 -11.17
C LEU A 118 -4.88 -17.11 -11.20
N PHE A 119 -5.23 -15.85 -11.29
CA PHE A 119 -6.61 -15.35 -11.21
C PHE A 119 -6.89 -14.35 -12.34
N PRO A 120 -7.02 -14.80 -13.60
CA PRO A 120 -7.14 -13.91 -14.76
C PRO A 120 -8.34 -12.95 -14.72
N GLN A 121 -9.39 -13.29 -13.96
CA GLN A 121 -10.59 -12.47 -13.81
C GLN A 121 -10.44 -11.37 -12.75
N ARG A 122 -9.35 -11.39 -11.96
CA ARG A 122 -9.16 -10.45 -10.87
C ARG A 122 -8.80 -9.06 -11.40
N VAL A 123 -9.61 -8.08 -11.04
CA VAL A 123 -9.29 -6.66 -11.23
C VAL A 123 -8.53 -6.19 -9.99
N ILE A 124 -7.36 -5.60 -10.20
CA ILE A 124 -6.44 -5.20 -9.14
C ILE A 124 -6.37 -3.68 -9.06
N CYS A 125 -6.20 -3.16 -7.85
CA CYS A 125 -5.85 -1.77 -7.60
C CYS A 125 -4.75 -1.73 -6.54
N GLY A 126 -3.69 -0.97 -6.77
CA GLY A 126 -2.76 -0.59 -5.70
C GLY A 126 -3.50 0.32 -4.71
N THR A 127 -3.63 -0.09 -3.47
CA THR A 127 -4.41 0.66 -2.47
C THR A 127 -3.55 1.33 -1.44
N GLU A 128 -2.30 0.89 -1.29
CA GLU A 128 -1.23 1.61 -0.62
C GLU A 128 0.10 1.28 -1.31
N SER A 129 0.85 2.31 -1.66
CA SER A 129 2.19 2.19 -2.23
C SER A 129 3.13 3.23 -1.59
N PHE A 130 4.43 2.94 -1.59
CA PHE A 130 5.41 3.88 -1.10
C PHE A 130 5.61 5.04 -2.10
N PRO A 131 5.57 6.30 -1.65
CA PRO A 131 5.76 7.46 -2.53
C PRO A 131 7.08 7.46 -3.30
N MET A 132 8.12 6.84 -2.74
CA MET A 132 9.45 6.75 -3.36
C MET A 132 9.49 5.80 -4.56
N GLU A 133 8.51 4.92 -4.72
CA GLU A 133 8.46 3.87 -5.76
C GLU A 133 7.43 4.16 -6.85
N ILE A 134 6.86 5.34 -6.87
CA ILE A 134 5.75 5.68 -7.77
C ILE A 134 6.09 5.48 -9.26
N ASP A 135 7.32 5.70 -9.69
CA ASP A 135 7.77 5.48 -11.07
C ASP A 135 7.65 4.00 -11.47
N ARG A 136 8.13 3.11 -10.62
CA ARG A 136 8.07 1.66 -10.83
C ARG A 136 6.63 1.14 -10.79
N VAL A 137 5.88 1.58 -9.77
CA VAL A 137 4.49 1.16 -9.60
C VAL A 137 3.63 1.66 -10.76
N TRP A 138 3.79 2.94 -11.15
CA TRP A 138 3.02 3.50 -12.26
C TRP A 138 3.33 2.85 -13.59
N ALA A 139 4.59 2.50 -13.85
CA ALA A 139 4.96 1.73 -15.04
C ALA A 139 4.25 0.37 -15.10
N LEU A 140 4.05 -0.31 -13.96
CA LEU A 140 3.27 -1.54 -13.90
C LEU A 140 1.78 -1.30 -14.15
N VAL A 141 1.21 -0.21 -13.61
CA VAL A 141 -0.19 0.17 -13.87
C VAL A 141 -0.42 0.38 -15.36
N GLU A 142 0.49 1.09 -16.05
CA GLU A 142 0.39 1.34 -17.50
C GLU A 142 0.56 0.06 -18.35
N GLN A 143 1.37 -0.89 -17.89
CA GLN A 143 1.63 -2.15 -18.60
C GLN A 143 0.55 -3.21 -18.36
N CYS A 144 -0.13 -3.18 -17.24
CA CYS A 144 -1.06 -4.22 -16.77
C CYS A 144 -2.51 -3.74 -16.86
N PRO A 145 -3.26 -4.03 -17.94
CA PRO A 145 -4.63 -3.51 -18.15
C PRO A 145 -5.66 -3.99 -17.11
N TYR A 146 -5.31 -4.97 -16.32
CA TYR A 146 -6.11 -5.48 -15.19
C TYR A 146 -5.79 -4.77 -13.87
N VAL A 147 -4.81 -3.87 -13.85
CA VAL A 147 -4.50 -2.98 -12.72
C VAL A 147 -5.07 -1.60 -13.05
N ILE A 148 -6.11 -1.21 -12.32
CA ILE A 148 -6.92 -0.03 -12.68
C ILE A 148 -6.42 1.28 -12.08
N GLY A 149 -5.40 1.25 -11.24
CA GLY A 149 -4.80 2.43 -10.64
C GLY A 149 -3.97 2.10 -9.42
N ASP A 150 -3.43 3.16 -8.82
CA ASP A 150 -2.61 3.12 -7.62
C ASP A 150 -2.92 4.28 -6.69
N PHE A 151 -2.98 4.00 -5.40
CA PHE A 151 -3.11 4.96 -4.33
C PHE A 151 -1.89 4.88 -3.43
N THR A 152 -1.24 6.01 -3.21
CA THR A 152 -0.09 6.07 -2.31
C THR A 152 -0.53 6.17 -0.85
N TRP A 153 0.29 5.71 0.05
CA TRP A 153 0.23 6.04 1.45
C TRP A 153 1.29 7.09 1.80
N THR A 154 0.89 8.39 1.99
CA THR A 154 -0.48 8.84 1.84
C THR A 154 -0.54 10.19 1.14
N SER A 155 -1.70 10.57 0.60
CA SER A 155 -1.87 11.88 -0.04
C SER A 155 -1.93 13.02 0.97
N ALA A 156 -2.73 12.90 2.03
CA ALA A 156 -2.90 13.93 3.05
C ALA A 156 -2.20 13.52 4.34
N GLU A 157 -1.43 14.44 4.91
CA GLU A 157 -0.81 14.27 6.22
C GLU A 157 -1.82 13.93 7.31
N TYR A 158 -1.43 13.15 8.30
CA TYR A 158 -2.28 12.75 9.42
C TYR A 158 -1.51 12.69 10.76
N ILE A 159 -2.27 12.64 11.86
CA ILE A 159 -1.75 12.44 13.20
C ILE A 159 -1.78 10.95 13.51
N GLY A 160 -0.62 10.39 13.78
CA GLY A 160 -0.42 8.95 14.04
C GLY A 160 0.86 8.47 13.37
N GLU A 161 1.28 7.25 13.65
CA GLU A 161 2.50 6.66 13.10
C GLU A 161 3.68 7.66 13.09
N ALA A 162 3.87 8.31 14.23
CA ALA A 162 4.66 9.53 14.37
C ALA A 162 6.06 9.41 13.76
N GLY A 163 6.34 10.20 12.75
CA GLY A 163 7.65 10.28 12.10
C GLY A 163 8.00 9.12 11.17
N ILE A 164 7.05 8.29 10.76
CA ILE A 164 7.32 7.16 9.85
C ILE A 164 7.96 7.61 8.52
N GLY A 165 7.52 8.74 7.97
CA GLY A 165 8.04 9.33 6.74
C GLY A 165 9.05 10.46 6.96
N ALA A 166 9.48 10.70 8.20
CA ALA A 166 10.36 11.83 8.51
C ALA A 166 11.79 11.58 8.00
N VAL A 167 12.35 12.61 7.36
CA VAL A 167 13.74 12.61 6.91
C VAL A 167 14.63 13.14 8.04
N GLU A 168 15.68 12.39 8.37
CA GLU A 168 16.77 12.85 9.20
C GLU A 168 17.99 13.17 8.34
N TYR A 169 18.63 14.30 8.64
CA TYR A 169 19.88 14.64 8.00
C TYR A 169 21.02 14.18 8.91
N ALA A 170 21.73 13.14 8.47
CA ALA A 170 22.96 12.75 9.15
C ALA A 170 24.05 13.81 8.93
N ASP A 171 24.80 14.15 9.99
CA ASP A 171 26.03 14.88 9.83
C ASP A 171 27.04 13.98 9.11
N PRO A 172 27.56 14.39 7.94
CA PRO A 172 28.51 13.57 7.18
C PRO A 172 29.76 13.19 7.99
N ASP A 173 30.13 13.99 8.97
CA ASP A 173 31.31 13.79 9.81
C ASP A 173 31.02 12.95 11.07
N SER A 174 29.75 12.69 11.36
CA SER A 174 29.37 11.97 12.60
C SER A 174 29.60 10.47 12.54
N GLY A 175 29.74 9.89 11.33
CA GLY A 175 29.79 8.44 11.14
C GLY A 175 28.52 7.70 11.55
N ALA A 176 27.45 8.42 11.86
CA ALA A 176 26.16 7.83 12.21
C ALA A 176 25.51 7.26 10.96
N GLU A 177 25.22 5.96 10.98
CA GLU A 177 24.37 5.35 9.97
C GLU A 177 22.96 5.90 10.11
N MET A 178 22.28 6.13 8.96
CA MET A 178 20.86 6.41 8.96
C MET A 178 20.14 5.23 9.59
N THR A 179 19.56 5.45 10.74
CA THR A 179 18.75 4.43 11.39
C THR A 179 17.37 4.41 10.78
N ASP A 180 16.96 3.27 10.24
CA ASP A 180 15.56 2.99 10.01
C ASP A 180 14.88 2.92 11.39
N HIS A 181 14.09 3.93 11.70
CA HIS A 181 13.41 4.02 12.99
C HIS A 181 12.13 3.17 13.06
N GLY A 182 11.79 2.43 12.00
CA GLY A 182 10.56 1.67 11.95
C GLY A 182 9.31 2.54 12.16
N ALA A 183 8.20 1.92 12.48
CA ALA A 183 6.96 2.62 12.75
C ALA A 183 7.01 3.30 14.14
N GLY A 184 7.08 4.62 14.13
CA GLY A 184 6.90 5.45 15.32
C GLY A 184 8.17 5.99 15.95
N ARG A 185 8.23 7.30 16.05
CA ARG A 185 9.25 8.06 16.76
C ARG A 185 8.75 8.54 18.11
N PRO A 186 9.60 8.67 19.13
CA PRO A 186 9.18 9.16 20.44
C PRO A 186 8.73 10.62 20.38
N TYR A 187 8.02 11.06 21.42
CA TYR A 187 7.71 12.48 21.58
C TYR A 187 8.99 13.33 21.39
N PRO A 188 8.94 14.47 20.69
CA PRO A 188 7.75 15.26 20.35
C PRO A 188 7.11 14.97 18.98
N TRP A 189 7.48 13.92 18.30
CA TRP A 189 6.87 13.55 17.03
C TRP A 189 5.39 13.23 17.19
N LYS A 190 4.55 13.71 16.31
CA LYS A 190 3.09 13.51 16.34
C LYS A 190 2.52 13.19 14.98
N LEU A 191 3.12 13.71 13.93
CA LEU A 191 2.68 13.59 12.55
C LEU A 191 3.43 12.43 11.90
N ALA A 192 2.80 11.79 10.92
CA ALA A 192 3.41 10.73 10.13
C ALA A 192 4.57 11.23 9.26
N TYR A 193 4.45 12.39 8.66
CA TYR A 193 5.42 13.01 7.73
C TYR A 193 5.54 12.32 6.38
N ASP A 194 4.54 11.56 5.98
CA ASP A 194 4.47 10.83 4.71
C ASP A 194 3.45 11.38 3.70
N GLY A 195 2.65 12.38 4.10
CA GLY A 195 1.66 13.00 3.23
C GLY A 195 2.28 13.75 2.02
N ASP A 196 1.69 13.63 0.84
CA ASP A 196 1.98 14.47 -0.32
C ASP A 196 1.73 15.97 0.00
N TRP A 197 0.75 16.21 0.85
CA TRP A 197 0.35 17.50 1.36
C TRP A 197 0.45 17.52 2.87
N ASP A 198 1.05 18.56 3.43
CA ASP A 198 1.07 18.78 4.86
C ASP A 198 -0.29 19.30 5.39
N PHE A 199 -0.41 19.48 6.72
CA PHE A 199 -1.64 20.01 7.35
C PHE A 199 -2.03 21.43 6.93
N LEU A 200 -1.09 22.17 6.34
CA LEU A 200 -1.33 23.52 5.83
C LEU A 200 -1.62 23.53 4.34
N ASN A 201 -1.83 22.34 3.73
CA ASN A 201 -1.97 22.14 2.30
C ASN A 201 -0.74 22.64 1.50
N GLN A 202 0.45 22.53 2.08
CA GLN A 202 1.67 22.80 1.35
C GLN A 202 2.17 21.51 0.69
N PRO A 203 2.54 21.54 -0.60
CA PRO A 203 3.05 20.36 -1.30
C PRO A 203 4.41 19.94 -0.74
N ARG A 204 4.62 18.64 -0.59
CA ARG A 204 5.91 18.05 -0.25
C ARG A 204 6.64 17.50 -1.48
N PRO A 205 7.93 17.19 -1.39
CA PRO A 205 8.74 16.72 -2.52
C PRO A 205 8.17 15.49 -3.22
N GLN A 206 7.56 14.55 -2.48
CA GLN A 206 6.95 13.34 -3.05
C GLN A 206 5.79 13.66 -4.01
N LEU A 207 5.00 14.72 -3.75
CA LEU A 207 3.99 15.19 -4.70
C LEU A 207 4.61 15.68 -6.01
N ALA A 208 5.73 16.39 -5.94
CA ALA A 208 6.45 16.84 -7.13
C ALA A 208 6.94 15.64 -7.96
N TYR A 209 7.49 14.62 -7.29
CA TYR A 209 7.91 13.39 -7.95
C TYR A 209 6.74 12.71 -8.68
N ARG A 210 5.60 12.53 -8.00
CA ARG A 210 4.38 11.97 -8.59
C ARG A 210 3.91 12.76 -9.81
N LYS A 211 3.91 14.09 -9.75
CA LYS A 211 3.53 14.93 -10.90
C LYS A 211 4.44 14.70 -12.12
N ILE A 212 5.74 14.53 -11.91
CA ILE A 212 6.68 14.21 -12.99
C ILE A 212 6.36 12.85 -13.60
N VAL A 213 6.20 11.83 -12.78
CA VAL A 213 5.89 10.46 -13.23
C VAL A 213 4.58 10.43 -14.03
N TRP A 214 3.58 11.21 -13.63
CA TRP A 214 2.30 11.30 -14.33
C TRP A 214 2.32 12.25 -15.53
N GLY A 215 3.50 12.60 -16.04
CA GLY A 215 3.66 13.40 -17.29
C GLY A 215 3.67 14.91 -17.11
N GLY A 216 3.84 15.38 -15.89
CA GLY A 216 4.06 16.82 -15.64
C GLY A 216 5.39 17.30 -16.24
N SER A 217 5.38 18.52 -16.79
CA SER A 217 6.55 19.13 -17.44
C SER A 217 7.34 20.07 -16.55
N ASP A 218 6.92 20.27 -15.31
CA ASP A 218 7.57 21.20 -14.39
C ASP A 218 8.90 20.63 -13.89
N THR A 219 9.85 21.52 -13.62
CA THR A 219 11.12 21.16 -13.00
C THR A 219 11.05 21.49 -11.51
N TYR A 220 11.43 20.54 -10.70
CA TYR A 220 11.46 20.67 -9.24
C TYR A 220 12.88 20.49 -8.71
N ILE A 221 13.25 21.31 -7.74
CA ILE A 221 14.53 21.21 -7.03
C ILE A 221 14.22 21.09 -5.55
N ALA A 222 14.54 19.95 -4.97
CA ALA A 222 14.46 19.78 -3.52
C ALA A 222 15.68 20.43 -2.86
N VAL A 223 15.45 21.27 -1.86
CA VAL A 223 16.50 21.94 -1.11
C VAL A 223 16.32 21.69 0.40
N ARG A 224 17.43 21.61 1.11
CA ARG A 224 17.41 21.58 2.56
C ARG A 224 17.00 22.97 3.08
N PRO A 225 16.00 23.07 3.97
CA PRO A 225 15.62 24.34 4.57
C PRO A 225 16.81 24.98 5.32
N PRO A 226 16.98 26.33 5.24
CA PRO A 226 18.12 27.00 5.87
C PRO A 226 18.29 26.75 7.37
N GLN A 227 17.20 26.59 8.11
CA GLN A 227 17.22 26.27 9.54
C GLN A 227 17.84 24.91 9.88
N ASN A 228 18.05 24.08 8.89
CA ASN A 228 18.67 22.76 9.02
C ASN A 228 20.18 22.78 8.64
N TYR A 229 20.73 23.97 8.32
CA TYR A 229 22.15 24.20 8.14
C TYR A 229 22.72 24.69 9.48
N GLY A 230 22.65 23.89 10.51
CA GLY A 230 23.17 24.23 11.81
C GLY A 230 24.45 23.52 12.10
#